data_c3a5b18a93d1616650341cbcb3e7e105
#
_entry.id   c3a5b18a93d1616650341cbcb3e7e105
#
_cell.length_a   1.000
_cell.length_b   1.000
_cell.length_c   1.000
_cell.angle_alpha   90.00
_cell.angle_beta   90.00
_cell.angle_gamma   90.00
#
_symmetry.space_group_name_H-M   'P 1'
#
loop_
_entity.id
_entity.type
_entity.pdbx_description
1 polymer ?
#
loop_
_entity_poly.entity_id
_entity_poly.type
_entity_poly.pdbx_seq_one_letter_code
_entity_poly.pdbx_strand_id
1 'polypeptide(L)'
;MYPVSERYKTAIRARARTDRVVGTLTLTDGTVLALGVQDFMSGSLTLDNQCVTGEELAFGCVYLGQAAFSLRTSLSRYAFYGAKIVLRYELQLPGGSWEAVPLGVYTVAEAERRALYVSIKAYDNILPLQSRWDGTAIQGNAYEMLAQIADGCGLELGQTAEEIAALNPNAALACQLSAADGLTTWRDCVAAIAQLLGGFGTVDRAGRLVIRQFAKTSCVSLGADARSEAGVSDFRCHY
;
A
#
# COMPACT_ATOMS: atom_id res chain seq x y z
N MET A 1 -12.20 5.48 3.13
CA MET A 1 -12.71 4.16 2.68
C MET A 1 -12.76 4.18 1.17
N TYR A 2 -12.40 3.07 0.47
CA TYR A 2 -12.49 3.02 -0.99
C TYR A 2 -13.96 3.14 -1.43
N PRO A 3 -14.29 3.99 -2.40
CA PRO A 3 -15.66 4.16 -2.86
C PRO A 3 -16.15 2.91 -3.58
N VAL A 4 -17.26 2.36 -3.13
CA VAL A 4 -17.95 1.21 -3.72
C VAL A 4 -19.44 1.46 -3.78
N SER A 5 -20.14 0.76 -4.68
CA SER A 5 -21.59 0.90 -4.82
C SER A 5 -22.36 0.39 -3.58
N GLU A 6 -23.59 0.85 -3.38
CA GLU A 6 -24.46 0.32 -2.33
C GLU A 6 -24.78 -1.16 -2.54
N ARG A 7 -24.82 -1.61 -3.81
CA ARG A 7 -24.98 -3.03 -4.17
C ARG A 7 -23.80 -3.85 -3.68
N TYR A 8 -22.57 -3.33 -3.82
CA TYR A 8 -21.36 -3.97 -3.29
C TYR A 8 -21.40 -4.07 -1.77
N LYS A 9 -21.78 -2.98 -1.07
CA LYS A 9 -21.89 -2.95 0.39
C LYS A 9 -22.90 -3.97 0.92
N THR A 10 -23.97 -4.20 0.17
CA THR A 10 -24.97 -5.23 0.50
C THR A 10 -24.43 -6.63 0.22
N ALA A 11 -23.84 -6.85 -0.95
CA ALA A 11 -23.33 -8.14 -1.37
C ALA A 11 -22.16 -8.64 -0.50
N ILE A 12 -21.25 -7.76 -0.07
CA ILE A 12 -20.10 -8.14 0.78
C ILE A 12 -20.53 -8.62 2.18
N ARG A 13 -21.70 -8.13 2.65
CA ARG A 13 -22.29 -8.55 3.95
C ARG A 13 -23.11 -9.81 3.84
N ALA A 14 -23.41 -10.28 2.64
CA ALA A 14 -24.20 -11.50 2.44
C ALA A 14 -23.43 -12.71 2.95
N ARG A 15 -24.15 -13.64 3.59
CA ARG A 15 -23.57 -14.89 4.13
C ARG A 15 -23.01 -15.80 3.02
N ALA A 16 -23.69 -15.84 1.87
CA ALA A 16 -23.22 -16.50 0.67
C ALA A 16 -22.83 -15.43 -0.37
N ARG A 17 -21.57 -15.44 -0.80
CA ARG A 17 -21.04 -14.52 -1.80
C ARG A 17 -20.07 -15.25 -2.71
N THR A 18 -19.95 -14.77 -3.93
CA THR A 18 -18.93 -15.22 -4.88
C THR A 18 -17.94 -14.07 -5.08
N ASP A 19 -16.69 -14.34 -4.76
CA ASP A 19 -15.61 -13.39 -4.87
C ASP A 19 -14.36 -14.04 -5.47
N ARG A 20 -13.47 -13.21 -6.00
CA ARG A 20 -12.21 -13.66 -6.58
C ARG A 20 -11.14 -12.59 -6.50
N VAL A 21 -9.88 -13.03 -6.53
CA VAL A 21 -8.74 -12.14 -6.78
C VAL A 21 -8.27 -12.35 -8.21
N VAL A 22 -8.03 -11.25 -8.88
CA VAL A 22 -7.46 -11.20 -10.23
C VAL A 22 -6.32 -10.20 -10.25
N GLY A 23 -5.47 -10.27 -11.26
CA GLY A 23 -4.35 -9.35 -11.37
C GLY A 23 -3.90 -9.15 -12.80
N THR A 24 -3.02 -8.17 -12.97
CA THR A 24 -2.26 -7.96 -14.19
C THR A 24 -0.80 -7.93 -13.82
N LEU A 25 0.00 -8.79 -14.40
CA LEU A 25 1.44 -8.87 -14.20
C LEU A 25 2.14 -8.35 -15.44
N THR A 26 2.96 -7.32 -15.29
CA THR A 26 3.81 -6.78 -16.37
C THR A 26 5.26 -7.16 -16.09
N LEU A 27 5.81 -8.01 -16.93
CA LEU A 27 7.21 -8.44 -16.84
C LEU A 27 8.13 -7.29 -17.28
N THR A 28 9.41 -7.40 -16.95
CA THR A 28 10.42 -6.36 -17.27
C THR A 28 10.69 -6.21 -18.76
N ASP A 29 10.36 -7.20 -19.57
CA ASP A 29 10.41 -7.14 -21.05
C ASP A 29 9.18 -6.47 -21.67
N GLY A 30 8.23 -6.01 -20.84
CA GLY A 30 6.97 -5.40 -21.28
C GLY A 30 5.84 -6.40 -21.55
N THR A 31 6.07 -7.70 -21.43
CA THR A 31 5.01 -8.71 -21.57
C THR A 31 3.95 -8.54 -20.47
N VAL A 32 2.69 -8.45 -20.87
CA VAL A 32 1.55 -8.30 -19.95
C VAL A 32 0.78 -9.61 -19.86
N LEU A 33 0.62 -10.12 -18.65
CA LEU A 33 -0.11 -11.34 -18.35
C LEU A 33 -1.34 -11.01 -17.49
N ALA A 34 -2.52 -11.41 -17.95
CA ALA A 34 -3.73 -11.36 -17.13
C ALA A 34 -3.74 -12.58 -16.21
N LEU A 35 -3.92 -12.35 -14.90
CA LEU A 35 -3.99 -13.39 -13.89
C LEU A 35 -5.44 -13.58 -13.43
N GLY A 36 -5.98 -14.76 -13.66
CA GLY A 36 -7.30 -15.18 -13.20
C GLY A 36 -7.23 -16.09 -11.98
N VAL A 37 -8.38 -16.57 -11.53
CA VAL A 37 -8.49 -17.44 -10.33
C VAL A 37 -7.67 -18.73 -10.47
N GLN A 38 -7.60 -19.30 -11.68
CA GLN A 38 -6.88 -20.55 -11.96
C GLN A 38 -5.35 -20.39 -11.88
N ASP A 39 -4.85 -19.16 -11.97
CA ASP A 39 -3.41 -18.88 -11.94
C ASP A 39 -2.87 -18.78 -10.52
N PHE A 40 -3.72 -18.38 -9.57
CA PHE A 40 -3.36 -18.32 -8.15
C PHE A 40 -3.57 -19.68 -7.48
N MET A 41 -2.62 -20.09 -6.68
CA MET A 41 -2.81 -21.19 -5.75
C MET A 41 -3.81 -20.78 -4.65
N SER A 42 -4.85 -21.56 -4.46
CA SER A 42 -5.89 -21.25 -3.46
C SER A 42 -5.29 -21.02 -2.07
N GLY A 43 -5.72 -19.97 -1.40
CA GLY A 43 -5.28 -19.61 -0.05
C GLY A 43 -3.83 -19.12 0.05
N SER A 44 -3.13 -18.92 -1.07
CA SER A 44 -1.72 -18.50 -1.05
C SER A 44 -1.53 -16.98 -0.96
N LEU A 45 -2.56 -16.19 -1.29
CA LEU A 45 -2.45 -14.73 -1.29
C LEU A 45 -2.52 -14.19 0.13
N THR A 46 -1.47 -13.49 0.53
CA THR A 46 -1.43 -12.67 1.74
C THR A 46 -1.03 -11.25 1.37
N LEU A 47 -1.69 -10.28 1.97
CA LEU A 47 -1.35 -8.86 1.87
C LEU A 47 -1.04 -8.36 3.28
N ASP A 48 0.14 -7.82 3.46
CA ASP A 48 0.57 -7.19 4.70
C ASP A 48 0.78 -5.70 4.47
N ASN A 49 -0.03 -4.89 5.15
CA ASN A 49 0.04 -3.44 5.07
C ASN A 49 -0.29 -2.85 6.45
N GLN A 50 0.62 -2.08 7.00
CA GLN A 50 0.52 -1.52 8.34
C GLN A 50 0.67 0.00 8.30
N CYS A 51 0.21 0.65 9.35
CA CYS A 51 0.39 2.10 9.54
C CYS A 51 1.53 2.42 10.53
N VAL A 52 2.12 1.40 11.13
CA VAL A 52 3.23 1.51 12.09
C VAL A 52 4.30 0.47 11.78
N THR A 53 5.52 0.72 12.19
CA THR A 53 6.65 -0.20 12.00
C THR A 53 6.99 -1.01 13.26
N GLY A 54 6.30 -0.75 14.36
CA GLY A 54 6.47 -1.43 15.66
C GLY A 54 5.11 -1.73 16.31
N GLU A 55 5.13 -2.05 17.59
CA GLU A 55 3.91 -2.36 18.36
C GLU A 55 3.16 -1.11 18.80
N GLU A 56 3.82 0.05 18.86
CA GLU A 56 3.24 1.31 19.30
C GLU A 56 2.95 2.24 18.14
N LEU A 57 1.89 3.05 18.29
CA LEU A 57 1.58 4.12 17.35
C LEU A 57 2.67 5.20 17.44
N ALA A 58 3.33 5.46 16.33
CA ALA A 58 4.32 6.52 16.22
C ALA A 58 4.08 7.35 14.96
N PHE A 59 4.27 8.66 15.07
CA PHE A 59 4.26 9.55 13.91
C PHE A 59 5.54 9.37 13.10
N GLY A 60 5.44 9.60 11.79
CA GLY A 60 6.57 9.46 10.88
C GLY A 60 6.85 8.02 10.43
N CYS A 61 6.00 7.05 10.76
CA CYS A 61 6.16 5.70 10.25
C CYS A 61 5.98 5.66 8.73
N VAL A 62 6.83 4.87 8.06
CA VAL A 62 6.68 4.52 6.63
C VAL A 62 6.86 3.01 6.52
N TYR A 63 5.75 2.28 6.37
CA TYR A 63 5.76 0.82 6.30
C TYR A 63 5.83 0.35 4.86
N LEU A 64 6.72 -0.61 4.59
CA LEU A 64 6.84 -1.28 3.29
C LEU A 64 5.82 -2.42 3.22
N GLY A 65 4.73 -2.18 2.50
CA GLY A 65 3.68 -3.17 2.32
C GLY A 65 4.14 -4.35 1.44
N GLN A 66 3.63 -5.54 1.74
CA GLN A 66 4.03 -6.78 1.08
C GLN A 66 2.82 -7.53 0.55
N ALA A 67 2.97 -8.10 -0.64
CA ALA A 67 2.09 -9.14 -1.18
C ALA A 67 2.88 -10.43 -1.35
N ALA A 68 2.37 -11.54 -0.83
CA ALA A 68 2.93 -12.86 -1.08
C ALA A 68 1.86 -13.79 -1.64
N PHE A 69 2.19 -14.55 -2.68
CA PHE A 69 1.26 -15.47 -3.35
C PHE A 69 2.04 -16.50 -4.17
N SER A 70 1.34 -17.55 -4.62
CA SER A 70 1.92 -18.56 -5.51
C SER A 70 1.13 -18.61 -6.81
N LEU A 71 1.84 -18.54 -7.95
CA LEU A 71 1.28 -18.62 -9.29
C LEU A 71 1.56 -19.99 -9.93
N ARG A 72 0.54 -20.56 -10.52
CA ARG A 72 0.67 -21.71 -11.40
C ARG A 72 1.13 -21.23 -12.77
N THR A 73 2.36 -21.56 -13.14
CA THR A 73 2.97 -21.08 -14.38
C THR A 73 4.13 -21.96 -14.84
N SER A 74 4.34 -22.01 -16.15
CA SER A 74 5.52 -22.62 -16.75
C SER A 74 6.69 -21.67 -16.93
N LEU A 75 6.49 -20.36 -16.71
CA LEU A 75 7.53 -19.35 -16.85
C LEU A 75 8.69 -19.60 -15.89
N SER A 76 9.89 -19.27 -16.30
CA SER A 76 11.05 -19.29 -15.42
C SER A 76 10.87 -18.28 -14.27
N ARG A 77 11.32 -18.65 -13.06
CA ARG A 77 11.29 -17.73 -11.91
C ARG A 77 12.01 -16.41 -12.19
N TYR A 78 13.03 -16.44 -13.04
CA TYR A 78 13.82 -15.27 -13.38
C TYR A 78 13.06 -14.21 -14.16
N ALA A 79 11.97 -14.58 -14.84
CA ALA A 79 11.12 -13.63 -15.56
C ALA A 79 10.31 -12.73 -14.63
N PHE A 80 10.17 -13.10 -13.35
CA PHE A 80 9.34 -12.37 -12.39
C PHE A 80 10.09 -11.26 -11.65
N TYR A 81 11.41 -11.30 -11.54
CA TYR A 81 12.16 -10.29 -10.81
C TYR A 81 11.96 -8.90 -11.42
N GLY A 82 11.56 -7.93 -10.60
CA GLY A 82 11.27 -6.57 -11.03
C GLY A 82 9.94 -6.40 -11.78
N ALA A 83 9.19 -7.49 -12.01
CA ALA A 83 7.86 -7.41 -12.63
C ALA A 83 6.90 -6.64 -11.74
N LYS A 84 6.00 -5.86 -12.35
CA LYS A 84 4.94 -5.13 -11.65
C LYS A 84 3.65 -5.93 -11.65
N ILE A 85 3.01 -6.04 -10.51
CA ILE A 85 1.70 -6.68 -10.38
C ILE A 85 0.67 -5.70 -9.80
N VAL A 86 -0.46 -5.62 -10.46
CA VAL A 86 -1.66 -4.90 -10.00
C VAL A 86 -2.69 -5.93 -9.59
N LEU A 87 -3.06 -5.94 -8.30
CA LEU A 87 -4.03 -6.88 -7.74
C LEU A 87 -5.38 -6.21 -7.54
N ARG A 88 -6.47 -6.95 -7.78
CA ARG A 88 -7.85 -6.52 -7.56
C ARG A 88 -8.65 -7.64 -6.91
N TYR A 89 -9.48 -7.25 -5.97
CA TYR A 89 -10.54 -8.10 -5.43
C TYR A 89 -11.83 -7.81 -6.18
N GLU A 90 -12.48 -8.81 -6.68
CA GLU A 90 -13.75 -8.70 -7.41
C GLU A 90 -14.85 -9.46 -6.67
N LEU A 91 -15.97 -8.78 -6.45
CA LEU A 91 -17.17 -9.33 -5.84
C LEU A 91 -18.27 -9.40 -6.89
N GLN A 92 -18.92 -10.56 -7.01
CA GLN A 92 -20.08 -10.72 -7.86
C GLN A 92 -21.31 -10.09 -7.20
N LEU A 93 -21.92 -9.16 -7.93
CA LEU A 93 -23.13 -8.49 -7.48
C LEU A 93 -24.39 -9.30 -7.87
N PRO A 94 -25.52 -9.09 -7.20
CA PRO A 94 -26.82 -9.58 -7.65
C PRO A 94 -27.08 -9.19 -9.10
N GLY A 95 -27.34 -10.18 -9.96
CA GLY A 95 -27.46 -10.00 -11.41
C GLY A 95 -26.21 -10.41 -12.20
N GLY A 96 -25.16 -10.93 -11.53
CA GLY A 96 -24.02 -11.59 -12.17
C GLY A 96 -22.88 -10.66 -12.59
N SER A 97 -23.04 -9.33 -12.50
CA SER A 97 -21.93 -8.39 -12.76
C SER A 97 -20.88 -8.42 -11.66
N TRP A 98 -19.65 -8.05 -11.99
CA TRP A 98 -18.53 -7.98 -11.06
C TRP A 98 -18.20 -6.52 -10.75
N GLU A 99 -17.94 -6.22 -9.48
CA GLU A 99 -17.40 -4.93 -9.06
C GLU A 99 -16.03 -5.14 -8.42
N ALA A 100 -15.03 -4.40 -8.92
CA ALA A 100 -13.64 -4.56 -8.54
C ALA A 100 -13.21 -3.50 -7.52
N VAL A 101 -12.43 -3.92 -6.54
CA VAL A 101 -11.72 -3.05 -5.59
C VAL A 101 -10.23 -3.28 -5.77
N PRO A 102 -9.42 -2.25 -6.09
CA PRO A 102 -7.97 -2.38 -6.16
C PRO A 102 -7.42 -2.82 -4.80
N LEU A 103 -6.48 -3.74 -4.81
CA LEU A 103 -5.76 -4.19 -3.61
C LEU A 103 -4.40 -3.50 -3.48
N GLY A 104 -3.77 -3.16 -4.59
CA GLY A 104 -2.49 -2.46 -4.62
C GLY A 104 -1.69 -2.73 -5.88
N VAL A 105 -0.57 -2.03 -5.97
CA VAL A 105 0.46 -2.17 -6.99
C VAL A 105 1.74 -2.59 -6.30
N TYR A 106 2.36 -3.68 -6.76
CA TYR A 106 3.53 -4.26 -6.12
C TYR A 106 4.61 -4.56 -7.17
N THR A 107 5.87 -4.53 -6.75
CA THR A 107 7.02 -4.95 -7.55
C THR A 107 7.57 -6.25 -6.98
N VAL A 108 7.73 -7.25 -7.83
CA VAL A 108 8.23 -8.57 -7.43
C VAL A 108 9.72 -8.47 -7.08
N ALA A 109 10.06 -8.84 -5.85
CA ALA A 109 11.43 -8.88 -5.36
C ALA A 109 11.98 -10.30 -5.25
N GLU A 110 11.14 -11.27 -4.90
CA GLU A 110 11.55 -12.65 -4.72
C GLU A 110 10.64 -13.58 -5.53
N ALA A 111 11.22 -14.57 -6.19
CA ALA A 111 10.51 -15.59 -6.93
C ALA A 111 11.20 -16.95 -6.77
N GLU A 112 10.50 -17.94 -6.23
CA GLU A 112 11.02 -19.28 -5.98
C GLU A 112 10.17 -20.33 -6.71
N ARG A 113 10.81 -21.19 -7.52
CA ARG A 113 10.14 -22.31 -8.19
C ARG A 113 9.87 -23.44 -7.21
N ARG A 114 8.60 -23.86 -7.12
CA ARG A 114 8.16 -25.01 -6.33
C ARG A 114 7.26 -25.91 -7.18
N ALA A 115 7.88 -26.89 -7.83
CA ALA A 115 7.18 -27.78 -8.78
C ALA A 115 6.37 -26.99 -9.83
N LEU A 116 5.04 -27.04 -9.77
CA LEU A 116 4.14 -26.40 -10.72
C LEU A 116 3.88 -24.90 -10.44
N TYR A 117 4.36 -24.41 -9.29
CA TYR A 117 4.10 -23.05 -8.84
C TYR A 117 5.39 -22.24 -8.75
N VAL A 118 5.26 -20.94 -8.86
CA VAL A 118 6.27 -19.98 -8.46
C VAL A 118 5.73 -19.22 -7.26
N SER A 119 6.38 -19.35 -6.11
CA SER A 119 6.14 -18.52 -4.93
C SER A 119 6.72 -17.14 -5.17
N ILE A 120 5.93 -16.11 -5.01
CA ILE A 120 6.28 -14.72 -5.27
C ILE A 120 6.11 -13.92 -4.00
N LYS A 121 7.09 -13.04 -3.75
CA LYS A 121 7.02 -12.01 -2.74
C LYS A 121 7.28 -10.67 -3.43
N ALA A 122 6.34 -9.76 -3.28
CA ALA A 122 6.36 -8.47 -3.93
C ALA A 122 6.13 -7.37 -2.90
N TYR A 123 6.72 -6.20 -3.12
CA TYR A 123 6.60 -5.05 -2.25
C TYR A 123 5.90 -3.91 -2.98
N ASP A 124 5.20 -3.08 -2.22
CA ASP A 124 4.52 -1.90 -2.75
C ASP A 124 5.52 -0.81 -3.21
N ASN A 125 4.98 0.30 -3.67
CA ASN A 125 5.78 1.42 -4.18
C ASN A 125 6.50 2.23 -3.08
N ILE A 126 6.51 1.78 -1.83
CA ILE A 126 7.47 2.25 -0.80
C ILE A 126 8.87 1.68 -1.07
N LEU A 127 8.99 0.59 -1.83
CA LEU A 127 10.27 -0.04 -2.12
C LEU A 127 11.32 0.92 -2.70
N PRO A 128 11.05 1.78 -3.69
CA PRO A 128 12.02 2.76 -4.19
C PRO A 128 12.54 3.71 -3.12
N LEU A 129 11.73 4.06 -2.13
CA LEU A 129 12.11 4.93 -1.02
C LEU A 129 13.18 4.31 -0.09
N GLN A 130 13.41 2.99 -0.17
CA GLN A 130 14.49 2.32 0.58
C GLN A 130 15.88 2.65 0.01
N SER A 131 15.96 3.22 -1.20
CA SER A 131 17.23 3.59 -1.80
C SER A 131 17.86 4.75 -1.04
N ARG A 132 19.21 4.81 -1.14
CA ARG A 132 19.99 5.86 -0.48
C ARG A 132 19.64 7.21 -1.09
N TRP A 133 19.35 8.18 -0.22
CA TRP A 133 19.27 9.59 -0.60
C TRP A 133 20.68 10.16 -0.77
N ASP A 134 20.90 10.95 -1.81
CA ASP A 134 22.21 11.55 -2.15
C ASP A 134 22.58 12.76 -1.27
N GLY A 135 21.64 13.22 -0.42
CA GLY A 135 21.84 14.36 0.47
C GLY A 135 21.58 15.72 -0.18
N THR A 136 21.11 15.76 -1.43
CA THR A 136 20.67 17.00 -2.07
C THR A 136 19.54 17.63 -1.25
N ALA A 137 19.69 18.92 -0.90
CA ALA A 137 18.73 19.60 -0.05
C ALA A 137 17.32 19.57 -0.64
N ILE A 138 16.35 19.10 0.14
CA ILE A 138 14.92 19.09 -0.15
C ILE A 138 14.32 20.25 0.63
N GLN A 139 13.64 21.19 -0.03
CA GLN A 139 13.17 22.40 0.62
C GLN A 139 11.80 22.85 0.11
N GLY A 140 11.10 23.58 0.96
CA GLY A 140 9.77 24.12 0.66
C GLY A 140 8.76 23.79 1.74
N ASN A 141 7.49 23.90 1.42
CA ASN A 141 6.40 23.42 2.26
C ASN A 141 6.27 21.88 2.14
N ALA A 142 5.42 21.27 2.94
CA ALA A 142 5.29 19.80 2.98
C ALA A 142 4.94 19.19 1.62
N TYR A 143 4.08 19.83 0.83
CA TYR A 143 3.72 19.36 -0.52
C TYR A 143 4.91 19.41 -1.47
N GLU A 144 5.63 20.56 -1.51
CA GLU A 144 6.78 20.76 -2.38
C GLU A 144 7.91 19.78 -2.07
N MET A 145 8.15 19.52 -0.79
CA MET A 145 9.14 18.53 -0.35
C MET A 145 8.74 17.10 -0.75
N LEU A 146 7.46 16.71 -0.54
CA LEU A 146 6.96 15.39 -0.96
C LEU A 146 7.01 15.22 -2.48
N ALA A 147 6.73 16.27 -3.24
CA ALA A 147 6.82 16.23 -4.70
C ALA A 147 8.27 16.02 -5.17
N GLN A 148 9.26 16.68 -4.56
CA GLN A 148 10.68 16.47 -4.84
C GLN A 148 11.12 15.03 -4.53
N ILE A 149 10.66 14.47 -3.41
CA ILE A 149 10.95 13.07 -3.04
C ILE A 149 10.32 12.09 -4.04
N ALA A 150 9.05 12.30 -4.38
CA ALA A 150 8.34 11.45 -5.32
C ALA A 150 9.02 11.45 -6.70
N ASP A 151 9.40 12.62 -7.21
CA ASP A 151 10.14 12.77 -8.47
C ASP A 151 11.49 12.05 -8.42
N GLY A 152 12.27 12.27 -7.35
CA GLY A 152 13.57 11.62 -7.16
C GLY A 152 13.52 10.09 -7.08
N CYS A 153 12.37 9.53 -6.70
CA CYS A 153 12.15 8.08 -6.62
C CYS A 153 11.35 7.51 -7.80
N GLY A 154 10.93 8.34 -8.76
CA GLY A 154 10.07 7.93 -9.87
C GLY A 154 8.68 7.49 -9.41
N LEU A 155 8.15 8.11 -8.36
CA LEU A 155 6.82 7.87 -7.80
C LEU A 155 5.86 9.00 -8.16
N GLU A 156 4.57 8.69 -8.17
CA GLU A 156 3.51 9.69 -8.22
C GLU A 156 3.09 10.09 -6.80
N LEU A 157 2.86 11.38 -6.58
CA LEU A 157 2.21 11.88 -5.37
C LEU A 157 0.68 11.76 -5.54
N GLY A 158 0.03 11.07 -4.61
CA GLY A 158 -1.40 10.78 -4.68
C GLY A 158 -2.31 11.83 -4.05
N GLN A 159 -1.75 12.96 -3.60
CA GLN A 159 -2.47 14.05 -2.94
C GLN A 159 -2.13 15.38 -3.57
N THR A 160 -3.11 16.29 -3.61
CA THR A 160 -2.91 17.68 -4.04
C THR A 160 -2.30 18.52 -2.91
N ALA A 161 -1.86 19.72 -3.25
CA ALA A 161 -1.34 20.67 -2.26
C ALA A 161 -2.42 21.03 -1.22
N GLU A 162 -3.67 21.20 -1.65
CA GLU A 162 -4.80 21.49 -0.77
C GLU A 162 -5.11 20.32 0.18
N GLU A 163 -5.03 19.08 -0.31
CA GLU A 163 -5.26 17.89 0.50
C GLU A 163 -4.17 17.74 1.58
N ILE A 164 -2.90 18.02 1.25
CA ILE A 164 -1.79 18.00 2.22
C ILE A 164 -1.92 19.15 3.22
N ALA A 165 -2.25 20.35 2.76
CA ALA A 165 -2.47 21.50 3.63
C ALA A 165 -3.61 21.28 4.64
N ALA A 166 -4.64 20.52 4.25
CA ALA A 166 -5.76 20.18 5.11
C ALA A 166 -5.43 19.16 6.22
N LEU A 167 -4.30 18.45 6.11
CA LEU A 167 -3.90 17.47 7.13
C LEU A 167 -3.48 18.17 8.44
N ASN A 168 -2.65 19.21 8.34
CA ASN A 168 -2.09 19.89 9.50
C ASN A 168 -1.63 21.31 9.12
N PRO A 169 -1.85 22.34 9.96
CA PRO A 169 -1.33 23.68 9.72
C PRO A 169 0.19 23.74 9.49
N ASN A 170 0.96 22.82 10.06
CA ASN A 170 2.40 22.71 9.84
C ASN A 170 2.77 22.44 8.37
N ALA A 171 1.82 21.99 7.54
CA ALA A 171 2.07 21.76 6.11
C ALA A 171 2.52 23.00 5.35
N ALA A 172 2.14 24.20 5.84
CA ALA A 172 2.52 25.49 5.24
C ALA A 172 3.91 25.99 5.67
N LEU A 173 4.55 25.35 6.65
CA LEU A 173 5.87 25.78 7.12
C LEU A 173 6.91 25.52 6.02
N ALA A 174 7.74 26.55 5.77
CA ALA A 174 8.91 26.39 4.93
C ALA A 174 10.00 25.67 5.72
N CYS A 175 10.35 24.48 5.28
CA CYS A 175 11.34 23.60 5.90
C CYS A 175 12.41 23.21 4.90
N GLN A 176 13.50 22.66 5.41
CA GLN A 176 14.57 22.08 4.61
C GLN A 176 15.04 20.80 5.28
N LEU A 177 15.24 19.74 4.50
CA LEU A 177 15.96 18.52 4.88
C LEU A 177 17.33 18.54 4.22
N SER A 178 18.35 18.16 4.96
CA SER A 178 19.73 18.11 4.50
C SER A 178 20.45 16.86 5.01
N ALA A 179 21.59 16.54 4.42
CA ALA A 179 22.42 15.44 4.88
C ALA A 179 22.87 15.57 6.36
N ALA A 180 22.90 16.80 6.88
CA ALA A 180 23.26 17.07 8.29
C ALA A 180 22.21 16.59 9.29
N ASP A 181 20.97 16.31 8.83
CA ASP A 181 19.87 15.86 9.68
C ASP A 181 19.95 14.35 10.00
N GLY A 182 20.99 13.66 9.50
CA GLY A 182 21.21 12.22 9.75
C GLY A 182 20.31 11.30 8.92
N LEU A 183 19.55 11.85 7.98
CA LEU A 183 18.70 11.08 7.07
C LEU A 183 19.57 10.37 6.02
N THR A 184 19.29 9.12 5.73
CA THR A 184 20.10 8.27 4.84
C THR A 184 19.35 7.76 3.64
N THR A 185 18.05 7.63 3.73
CA THR A 185 17.19 7.11 2.67
C THR A 185 16.06 8.10 2.33
N TRP A 186 15.49 7.97 1.15
CA TRP A 186 14.29 8.73 0.79
C TRP A 186 13.11 8.43 1.74
N ARG A 187 13.08 7.20 2.28
CA ARG A 187 12.10 6.81 3.30
C ARG A 187 12.23 7.65 4.57
N ASP A 188 13.46 7.94 5.01
CA ASP A 188 13.69 8.79 6.19
C ASP A 188 13.20 10.22 5.93
N CYS A 189 13.37 10.72 4.70
CA CYS A 189 12.85 12.03 4.31
C CYS A 189 11.30 12.08 4.35
N VAL A 190 10.63 11.04 3.82
CA VAL A 190 9.16 10.93 3.92
C VAL A 190 8.73 10.82 5.39
N ALA A 191 9.47 10.06 6.20
CA ALA A 191 9.18 9.87 7.63
C ALA A 191 9.23 11.21 8.38
N ALA A 192 10.23 12.03 8.12
CA ALA A 192 10.37 13.37 8.73
C ALA A 192 9.18 14.28 8.39
N ILE A 193 8.75 14.29 7.10
CA ILE A 193 7.59 15.08 6.68
C ILE A 193 6.29 14.51 7.28
N ALA A 194 6.14 13.19 7.30
CA ALA A 194 4.98 12.55 7.90
C ALA A 194 4.88 12.85 9.40
N GLN A 195 6.01 12.91 10.10
CA GLN A 195 6.09 13.32 11.51
C GLN A 195 5.68 14.79 11.69
N LEU A 196 6.15 15.69 10.85
CA LEU A 196 5.75 17.11 10.84
C LEU A 196 4.23 17.28 10.69
N LEU A 197 3.61 16.42 9.86
CA LEU A 197 2.18 16.42 9.61
C LEU A 197 1.36 15.63 10.65
N GLY A 198 2.01 14.97 11.62
CA GLY A 198 1.34 14.17 12.63
C GLY A 198 0.68 12.89 12.07
N GLY A 199 1.35 12.23 11.13
CA GLY A 199 0.82 11.08 10.42
C GLY A 199 1.87 10.02 10.08
N PHE A 200 1.59 9.25 9.04
CA PHE A 200 2.46 8.20 8.50
C PHE A 200 2.46 8.23 6.97
N GLY A 201 3.59 7.86 6.36
CA GLY A 201 3.72 7.71 4.92
C GLY A 201 3.31 6.32 4.46
N THR A 202 2.55 6.24 3.38
CA THR A 202 2.11 4.98 2.77
C THR A 202 1.85 5.19 1.28
N VAL A 203 1.43 4.14 0.59
CA VAL A 203 0.92 4.26 -0.78
C VAL A 203 -0.59 4.01 -0.81
N ASP A 204 -1.26 4.68 -1.74
CA ASP A 204 -2.66 4.38 -2.02
C ASP A 204 -2.79 3.08 -2.84
N ARG A 205 -4.01 2.66 -3.12
CA ARG A 205 -4.27 1.44 -3.89
C ARG A 205 -3.87 1.52 -5.37
N ALA A 206 -3.58 2.72 -5.87
CA ALA A 206 -3.00 2.93 -7.19
C ALA A 206 -1.46 2.94 -7.16
N GLY A 207 -0.85 2.80 -5.97
CA GLY A 207 0.60 2.79 -5.77
C GLY A 207 1.22 4.17 -5.69
N ARG A 208 0.43 5.23 -5.46
CA ARG A 208 0.90 6.62 -5.34
C ARG A 208 1.23 6.94 -3.89
N LEU A 209 2.30 7.69 -3.66
CA LEU A 209 2.73 8.13 -2.32
C LEU A 209 1.67 9.05 -1.69
N VAL A 210 1.27 8.78 -0.46
CA VAL A 210 0.31 9.59 0.30
C VAL A 210 0.72 9.67 1.77
N ILE A 211 0.38 10.77 2.42
CA ILE A 211 0.45 10.91 3.88
C ILE A 211 -0.95 10.70 4.46
N ARG A 212 -1.04 9.89 5.49
CA ARG A 212 -2.27 9.63 6.22
C ARG A 212 -2.11 10.00 7.69
N GLN A 213 -3.20 10.42 8.31
CA GLN A 213 -3.25 10.64 9.75
C GLN A 213 -4.00 9.49 10.42
N PHE A 214 -3.66 9.24 11.67
CA PHE A 214 -4.42 8.32 12.51
C PHE A 214 -5.81 8.93 12.78
N ALA A 215 -6.87 8.12 12.61
CA ALA A 215 -8.23 8.59 12.85
C ALA A 215 -8.44 8.88 14.35
N LYS A 216 -9.05 10.03 14.66
CA LYS A 216 -9.43 10.41 16.02
C LYS A 216 -10.74 9.76 16.48
N THR A 217 -11.51 9.21 15.56
CA THR A 217 -12.82 8.59 15.80
C THR A 217 -12.88 7.22 15.12
N SER A 218 -13.66 6.29 15.69
CA SER A 218 -13.89 5.00 15.04
C SER A 218 -14.60 5.18 13.68
N CYS A 219 -14.02 4.57 12.65
CA CYS A 219 -14.59 4.60 11.29
C CYS A 219 -15.68 3.55 11.09
N VAL A 220 -15.68 2.48 11.89
CA VAL A 220 -16.59 1.33 11.77
C VAL A 220 -16.92 0.80 13.16
N SER A 221 -18.20 0.53 13.41
CA SER A 221 -18.66 -0.22 14.56
C SER A 221 -19.00 -1.65 14.13
N LEU A 222 -18.36 -2.64 14.74
CA LEU A 222 -18.64 -4.06 14.48
C LEU A 222 -19.50 -4.62 15.60
N GLY A 223 -20.69 -5.14 15.26
CA GLY A 223 -21.52 -5.90 16.20
C GLY A 223 -20.86 -7.23 16.62
N ALA A 224 -21.37 -7.82 17.70
CA ALA A 224 -20.84 -9.08 18.20
C ALA A 224 -20.98 -10.26 17.19
N ASP A 225 -22.02 -10.21 16.37
CA ASP A 225 -22.32 -11.17 15.29
C ASP A 225 -21.38 -11.06 14.08
N ALA A 226 -20.65 -9.96 13.98
CA ALA A 226 -19.66 -9.74 12.91
C ALA A 226 -18.24 -10.27 13.28
N ARG A 227 -18.08 -10.88 14.47
CA ARG A 227 -16.81 -11.37 14.99
C ARG A 227 -16.77 -12.89 15.00
N SER A 228 -15.73 -13.48 14.44
CA SER A 228 -15.47 -14.92 14.56
C SER A 228 -14.69 -15.26 15.83
N GLU A 229 -13.84 -14.34 16.30
CA GLU A 229 -13.07 -14.44 17.55
C GLU A 229 -13.03 -13.07 18.23
N ALA A 230 -13.13 -13.06 19.55
CA ALA A 230 -13.03 -11.83 20.33
C ALA A 230 -11.67 -11.78 21.04
N GLY A 231 -10.75 -11.03 20.42
CA GLY A 231 -9.54 -10.55 21.09
C GLY A 231 -9.67 -9.05 21.33
N VAL A 232 -9.48 -8.59 22.55
CA VAL A 232 -9.39 -7.17 22.87
C VAL A 232 -7.93 -6.88 23.15
N SER A 233 -7.28 -6.09 22.27
CA SER A 233 -6.01 -5.43 22.57
C SER A 233 -6.29 -3.99 22.94
N ASP A 234 -5.87 -3.60 24.12
CA ASP A 234 -6.01 -2.24 24.63
C ASP A 234 -4.76 -1.45 24.20
N PHE A 235 -4.94 -0.54 23.24
CA PHE A 235 -3.87 0.37 22.84
C PHE A 235 -3.92 1.63 23.71
N ARG A 236 -2.96 1.78 24.62
CA ARG A 236 -2.77 3.01 25.39
C ARG A 236 -1.81 3.91 24.63
N CYS A 237 -2.33 5.02 24.10
CA CYS A 237 -1.48 6.13 23.66
C CYS A 237 -0.94 6.84 24.90
N HIS A 238 0.35 6.79 25.13
CA HIS A 238 1.04 7.67 26.05
C HIS A 238 1.39 8.97 25.31
N TYR A 239 0.81 10.08 25.75
CA TYR A 239 1.13 11.43 25.28
C TYR A 239 2.33 11.98 26.05
#